data_1c9afb0dc732e66dc66dfff525b6f945
#
_entry.id   1c9afb0dc732e66dc66dfff525b6f945
#
_cell.length_a   1.000
_cell.length_b   1.000
_cell.length_c   1.000
_cell.angle_alpha   90.00
_cell.angle_beta   90.00
_cell.angle_gamma   90.00
#
_symmetry.space_group_name_H-M   'P 1'
#
loop_
_entity.id
_entity.type
_entity.pdbx_description
1 polymer ?
#
loop_
_entity_poly.entity_id
_entity_poly.type
_entity_poly.pdbx_seq_one_letter_code
_entity_poly.pdbx_strand_id
1 'polypeptide(L)'
;SFPCNDFNNQEPGLIKDIYRVYKYKFGITFPIHAKINVNGEHEHPLYTLLKCKQPGLFGSQIKWNFTKFVVDQQGNIVKRFLPCDNPNQMEELIRQLLK
;
A
#
# COMPACT_ATOMS: atom_id res chain seq x y z
N SER A 1 0.94 -3.27 5.65
CA SER A 1 1.85 -2.31 5.03
C SER A 1 2.99 -3.03 4.34
N PHE A 2 3.39 -2.54 3.17
CA PHE A 2 4.51 -3.08 2.38
C PHE A 2 5.54 -1.96 2.15
N PRO A 3 6.66 -1.96 2.88
CA PRO A 3 7.74 -1.01 2.61
C PRO A 3 8.26 -1.14 1.18
N CYS A 4 8.58 -0.01 0.55
CA CYS A 4 9.03 0.02 -0.84
C CYS A 4 10.05 1.15 -1.03
N ASN A 5 11.13 0.86 -1.76
CA ASN A 5 12.19 1.83 -2.05
C ASN A 5 12.14 2.37 -3.50
N ASP A 6 11.05 2.10 -4.24
CA ASP A 6 10.92 2.50 -5.64
C ASP A 6 10.81 4.01 -5.83
N PHE A 7 10.43 4.75 -4.78
CA PHE A 7 10.12 6.16 -4.87
C PHE A 7 11.21 6.99 -4.20
N ASN A 8 12.11 7.52 -5.02
CA ASN A 8 13.17 8.43 -4.61
C ASN A 8 14.07 7.88 -3.49
N ASN A 9 14.20 6.55 -3.40
CA ASN A 9 15.00 5.86 -2.39
C ASN A 9 14.68 6.30 -0.95
N GLN A 10 13.40 6.50 -0.65
CA GLN A 10 12.96 6.99 0.66
C GLN A 10 12.84 5.88 1.72
N GLU A 11 12.99 4.61 1.34
CA GLU A 11 12.96 3.47 2.26
C GLU A 11 14.13 2.51 2.01
N PRO A 12 15.41 2.98 2.13
CA PRO A 12 16.58 2.20 1.71
C PRO A 12 17.04 1.14 2.70
N GLY A 13 16.50 1.10 3.92
CA GLY A 13 16.98 0.22 4.97
C GLY A 13 16.60 -1.25 4.79
N LEU A 14 17.20 -2.10 5.63
CA LEU A 14 16.79 -3.49 5.77
C LEU A 14 15.44 -3.57 6.48
N ILE A 15 14.64 -4.57 6.16
CA ILE A 15 13.27 -4.70 6.72
C ILE A 15 13.28 -4.74 8.26
N LYS A 16 14.25 -5.37 8.89
CA LYS A 16 14.37 -5.40 10.35
C LYS A 16 14.54 -4.02 10.97
N ASP A 17 15.28 -3.13 10.29
CA ASP A 17 15.53 -1.77 10.76
C ASP A 17 14.31 -0.88 10.52
N ILE A 18 13.65 -1.05 9.37
CA ILE A 18 12.39 -0.38 9.03
C ILE A 18 11.32 -0.74 10.07
N TYR A 19 11.15 -2.02 10.35
CA TYR A 19 10.21 -2.52 11.36
C TYR A 19 10.46 -1.88 12.72
N ARG A 20 11.74 -1.84 13.14
CA ARG A 20 12.14 -1.27 14.41
C ARG A 20 11.75 0.21 14.52
N VAL A 21 12.02 1.00 13.46
CA VAL A 21 11.65 2.42 13.44
C VAL A 21 10.15 2.60 13.56
N TYR A 22 9.36 1.89 12.75
CA TYR A 22 7.91 2.07 12.76
C TYR A 22 7.29 1.60 14.08
N LYS A 23 7.75 0.49 14.63
CA LYS A 23 7.22 -0.04 15.88
C LYS A 23 7.58 0.82 17.08
N TYR A 24 8.86 1.15 17.25
CA TYR A 24 9.34 1.80 18.46
C TYR A 24 9.29 3.31 18.41
N LYS A 25 9.48 3.93 17.25
CA LYS A 25 9.41 5.39 17.12
C LYS A 25 7.99 5.88 16.89
N PHE A 26 7.21 5.18 16.07
CA PHE A 26 5.86 5.60 15.69
C PHE A 26 4.74 4.79 16.36
N GLY A 27 5.07 3.69 17.03
CA GLY A 27 4.10 2.90 17.79
C GLY A 27 3.00 2.26 16.96
N ILE A 28 3.27 1.89 15.70
CA ILE A 28 2.26 1.29 14.83
C ILE A 28 1.81 -0.07 15.36
N THR A 29 0.56 -0.42 15.10
CA THR A 29 -0.05 -1.68 15.55
C THR A 29 -0.42 -2.62 14.41
N PHE A 30 -0.47 -2.12 13.17
CA PHE A 30 -0.77 -2.95 12.00
C PHE A 30 0.48 -3.73 11.53
N PRO A 31 0.29 -4.88 10.83
CA PRO A 31 1.42 -5.67 10.34
C PRO A 31 2.25 -4.92 9.30
N ILE A 32 3.58 -5.08 9.37
CA ILE A 32 4.52 -4.65 8.35
C ILE A 32 5.07 -5.90 7.68
N HIS A 33 4.85 -6.01 6.37
CA HIS A 33 5.33 -7.13 5.57
C HIS A 33 6.73 -6.86 5.04
N ALA A 34 7.27 -7.83 4.31
CA ALA A 34 8.59 -7.69 3.69
C ALA A 34 8.60 -6.53 2.70
N LYS A 35 9.78 -5.93 2.52
CA LYS A 35 10.02 -4.89 1.54
C LYS A 35 9.86 -5.45 0.13
N ILE A 36 9.13 -4.74 -0.74
CA ILE A 36 8.83 -5.19 -2.10
C ILE A 36 9.02 -4.07 -3.11
N ASN A 37 9.04 -4.44 -4.39
CA ASN A 37 8.89 -3.49 -5.50
C ASN A 37 7.43 -3.51 -5.98
N VAL A 38 6.90 -2.37 -6.35
CA VAL A 38 5.49 -2.21 -6.75
C VAL A 38 5.32 -1.85 -8.21
N ASN A 39 6.40 -1.51 -8.91
CA ASN A 39 6.45 -1.22 -10.34
C ASN A 39 7.64 -1.91 -10.98
N GLY A 40 7.59 -2.06 -12.32
CA GLY A 40 8.70 -2.53 -13.13
C GLY A 40 8.84 -4.04 -13.15
N GLU A 41 10.00 -4.49 -13.59
CA GLU A 41 10.29 -5.90 -13.85
C GLU A 41 10.20 -6.78 -12.61
N HIS A 42 10.56 -6.23 -11.45
CA HIS A 42 10.63 -6.97 -10.19
C HIS A 42 9.43 -6.70 -9.27
N GLU A 43 8.35 -6.15 -9.80
CA GLU A 43 7.17 -5.87 -8.95
C GLU A 43 6.58 -7.15 -8.36
N HIS A 44 6.14 -7.05 -7.11
CA HIS A 44 5.52 -8.17 -6.42
C HIS A 44 4.20 -8.55 -7.10
N PRO A 45 3.90 -9.87 -7.28
CA PRO A 45 2.67 -10.33 -7.95
C PRO A 45 1.38 -9.77 -7.35
N LEU A 46 1.34 -9.53 -6.04
CA LEU A 46 0.19 -8.89 -5.40
C LEU A 46 -0.09 -7.53 -6.02
N TYR A 47 0.94 -6.71 -6.27
CA TYR A 47 0.76 -5.38 -6.86
C TYR A 47 0.43 -5.46 -8.34
N THR A 48 0.89 -6.47 -9.05
CA THR A 48 0.44 -6.74 -10.42
C THR A 48 -1.09 -6.92 -10.44
N LEU A 49 -1.61 -7.72 -9.52
CA LEU A 49 -3.05 -7.95 -9.39
C LEU A 49 -3.80 -6.69 -8.97
N LEU A 50 -3.32 -5.99 -7.93
CA LEU A 50 -3.96 -4.77 -7.43
C LEU A 50 -4.08 -3.70 -8.52
N LYS A 51 -3.00 -3.48 -9.26
CA LYS A 51 -2.97 -2.49 -10.35
C LYS A 51 -3.88 -2.89 -11.51
N CYS A 52 -3.96 -4.18 -11.82
CA CYS A 52 -4.83 -4.68 -12.87
C CYS A 52 -6.31 -4.45 -12.52
N LYS A 53 -6.69 -4.71 -11.28
CA LYS A 53 -8.09 -4.60 -10.81
C LYS A 53 -8.52 -3.16 -10.58
N GLN A 54 -7.62 -2.30 -10.11
CA GLN A 54 -7.90 -0.89 -9.84
C GLN A 54 -6.78 -0.02 -10.41
N PRO A 55 -6.80 0.27 -11.72
CA PRO A 55 -5.82 1.17 -12.34
C PRO A 55 -6.02 2.61 -11.88
N GLY A 56 -4.94 3.39 -11.92
CA GLY A 56 -4.99 4.80 -11.57
C GLY A 56 -5.53 5.68 -12.72
N LEU A 57 -5.60 6.99 -12.44
CA LEU A 57 -6.13 7.97 -13.40
C LEU A 57 -5.29 8.06 -14.70
N PHE A 58 -3.97 7.95 -14.59
CA PHE A 58 -3.03 8.09 -15.72
C PHE A 58 -2.21 6.80 -15.89
N GLY A 59 -2.88 5.65 -15.85
CA GLY A 59 -2.24 4.35 -15.96
C GLY A 59 -2.23 3.60 -14.65
N SER A 60 -1.78 2.34 -14.70
CA SER A 60 -1.86 1.44 -13.55
C SER A 60 -0.68 1.56 -12.60
N GLN A 61 0.45 2.13 -13.00
CA GLN A 61 1.63 2.24 -12.15
C GLN A 61 1.33 2.95 -10.83
N ILE A 62 1.97 2.49 -9.77
CA ILE A 62 1.98 3.20 -8.50
C ILE A 62 2.87 4.42 -8.67
N LYS A 63 2.32 5.61 -8.47
CA LYS A 63 3.02 6.88 -8.76
C LYS A 63 3.88 7.37 -7.60
N TRP A 64 3.50 7.03 -6.36
CA TRP A 64 4.19 7.53 -5.19
C TRP A 64 3.88 6.69 -3.94
N ASN A 65 4.57 6.98 -2.85
CA ASN A 65 4.35 6.37 -1.54
C ASN A 65 2.91 6.63 -1.06
N PHE A 66 2.44 5.78 -0.14
CA PHE A 66 1.12 5.87 0.49
C PHE A 66 -0.07 5.69 -0.45
N THR A 67 0.14 5.14 -1.64
CA THR A 67 -0.98 4.61 -2.43
C THR A 67 -1.62 3.45 -1.68
N LYS A 68 -2.95 3.46 -1.59
CA LYS A 68 -3.69 2.50 -0.77
C LYS A 68 -4.72 1.77 -1.62
N PHE A 69 -4.94 0.50 -1.30
CA PHE A 69 -5.99 -0.31 -1.90
C PHE A 69 -6.89 -0.84 -0.80
N VAL A 70 -8.20 -0.80 -1.02
CA VAL A 70 -9.18 -1.42 -0.13
C VAL A 70 -9.63 -2.74 -0.72
N VAL A 71 -9.55 -3.80 0.08
CA VAL A 71 -9.97 -5.15 -0.27
C VAL A 71 -11.10 -5.54 0.67
N ASP A 72 -12.17 -6.13 0.13
CA ASP A 72 -13.31 -6.55 0.95
C ASP A 72 -13.05 -7.88 1.67
N GLN A 73 -14.03 -8.33 2.46
CA GLN A 73 -13.91 -9.57 3.25
C GLN A 73 -13.82 -10.83 2.38
N GLN A 74 -14.24 -10.77 1.12
CA GLN A 74 -14.19 -11.87 0.17
C GLN A 74 -12.94 -11.84 -0.71
N GLY A 75 -12.05 -10.88 -0.50
CA GLY A 75 -10.81 -10.75 -1.28
C GLY A 75 -10.94 -9.94 -2.57
N ASN A 76 -12.08 -9.28 -2.78
CA ASN A 76 -12.28 -8.40 -3.95
C ASN A 76 -11.60 -7.05 -3.72
N ILE A 77 -10.86 -6.57 -4.72
CA ILE A 77 -10.19 -5.28 -4.68
C ILE A 77 -11.20 -4.21 -5.09
N VAL A 78 -11.63 -3.40 -4.13
CA VAL A 78 -12.80 -2.52 -4.27
C VAL A 78 -12.42 -1.16 -4.78
N LYS A 79 -11.33 -0.56 -4.26
CA LYS A 79 -10.96 0.80 -4.62
C LYS A 79 -9.47 1.07 -4.38
N ARG A 80 -8.91 1.94 -5.22
CA ARG A 80 -7.57 2.50 -5.09
C ARG A 80 -7.65 3.95 -4.65
N PHE A 81 -6.89 4.31 -3.62
CA PHE A 81 -6.79 5.68 -3.11
C PHE A 81 -5.41 6.26 -3.42
N LEU A 82 -5.40 7.53 -3.82
CA LEU A 82 -4.18 8.27 -4.11
C LEU A 82 -3.46 8.65 -2.82
N PRO A 83 -2.15 8.93 -2.87
CA PRO A 83 -1.40 9.40 -1.70
C PRO A 83 -2.01 10.65 -1.05
N CYS A 84 -2.58 11.55 -1.87
CA CYS A 84 -3.17 12.79 -1.39
C CYS A 84 -4.60 12.64 -0.84
N ASP A 85 -5.23 11.48 -1.04
CA ASP A 85 -6.57 11.25 -0.51
C ASP A 85 -6.52 11.18 1.01
N ASN A 86 -7.49 11.84 1.66
CA ASN A 86 -7.59 11.82 3.11
C ASN A 86 -7.94 10.40 3.59
N PRO A 87 -7.16 9.82 4.52
CA PRO A 87 -7.47 8.48 5.06
C PRO A 87 -8.88 8.35 5.63
N ASN A 88 -9.47 9.43 6.12
CA ASN A 88 -10.83 9.41 6.66
C ASN A 88 -11.88 9.04 5.61
N GLN A 89 -11.61 9.29 4.32
CA GLN A 89 -12.49 8.88 3.24
C GLN A 89 -12.57 7.35 3.09
N MET A 90 -11.53 6.66 3.49
CA MET A 90 -11.49 5.19 3.47
C MET A 90 -12.34 4.60 4.59
N GLU A 91 -12.46 5.28 5.71
CA GLU A 91 -13.16 4.78 6.89
C GLU A 91 -14.62 4.45 6.60
N GLU A 92 -15.32 5.34 5.92
CA GLU A 92 -16.73 5.11 5.57
C GLU A 92 -16.88 3.91 4.63
N LEU A 93 -16.03 3.80 3.62
CA LEU A 93 -16.04 2.66 2.71
C LEU A 93 -15.78 1.35 3.47
N ILE A 94 -14.79 1.34 4.35
CA ILE A 94 -14.47 0.17 5.16
C ILE A 94 -15.66 -0.22 6.04
N ARG A 95 -16.32 0.75 6.68
CA ARG A 95 -17.50 0.48 7.50
C ARG A 95 -18.62 -0.16 6.69
N GLN A 96 -18.86 0.31 5.46
CA GLN A 96 -19.86 -0.26 4.57
C GLN A 96 -19.53 -1.71 4.20
N LEU A 97 -18.25 -2.01 3.96
CA LEU A 97 -17.80 -3.34 3.56
C LEU A 97 -17.83 -4.35 4.72
N LEU A 98 -17.83 -3.88 5.96
CA LEU A 98 -17.87 -4.73 7.16
C LEU A 98 -19.29 -5.09 7.61
N LYS A 99 -20.31 -4.55 6.95
CA LYS A 99 -21.71 -4.82 7.29
C LYS A 99 -22.18 -6.18 6.81
#